data_e9c47aafb2d5e7b00c806c085628429e
#
_entry.id   e9c47aafb2d5e7b00c806c085628429e
#
_cell.length_a   1.000
_cell.length_b   1.000
_cell.length_c   1.000
_cell.angle_alpha   90.00
_cell.angle_beta   90.00
_cell.angle_gamma   90.00
#
_symmetry.space_group_name_H-M   'P 1'
#
loop_
_entity.id
_entity.type
_entity.pdbx_description
1 polymer ?
#
loop_
_entity_poly.entity_id
_entity_poly.type
_entity_poly.pdbx_seq_one_letter_code
_entity_poly.pdbx_strand_id
1 'polypeptide(L)'
;MRSVTRLVWQEPSATGPRQPTRVAIYVLLVVVTLILGLNWPVMATGVVSISPVWMGVFRVTGALIVIVPITIFSGNLVMPRRPDLPILVSLAVFRLTLVFLLLFSGLELVPPGRSSAIVWTASLWTVPIAAVFLGEHMATRRWVGLTLGIVGVVILFEPWAMAWDDPGVALGHLLLMLAAITNAATAVHIRGHRWSMSPLQAIPWQLGGAFLMLTVIALAREGIPLIDWTPQLGLVVAYQGVLATGFAFWAQITILRNMAAVSANLTLMAVPVVGVLSSALLVGEPITATLILGLVLIISGVSVNLLSDGVDVSAAPVPDRIQFDEDF
;
A
#
# COMPACT_ATOMS: atom_id res chain seq x y z
N MET A 1 7.71 41.58 -49.74
CA MET A 1 8.76 41.08 -48.85
C MET A 1 8.24 41.09 -47.43
N ARG A 2 7.80 39.94 -46.91
CA ARG A 2 7.41 39.77 -45.51
C ARG A 2 8.50 38.93 -44.83
N SER A 3 9.14 39.53 -43.86
CA SER A 3 10.19 38.90 -43.04
C SER A 3 9.56 37.84 -42.17
N VAL A 4 9.91 36.58 -42.40
CA VAL A 4 9.55 35.45 -41.54
C VAL A 4 10.51 35.47 -40.35
N THR A 5 10.04 35.94 -39.21
CA THR A 5 10.77 35.84 -37.92
C THR A 5 10.83 34.38 -37.54
N ARG A 6 11.99 33.75 -37.66
CA ARG A 6 12.25 32.39 -37.09
C ARG A 6 12.14 32.46 -35.58
N LEU A 7 11.11 31.83 -35.03
CA LEU A 7 11.05 31.48 -33.62
C LEU A 7 12.22 30.52 -33.35
N VAL A 8 13.25 31.02 -32.71
CA VAL A 8 14.35 30.22 -32.17
C VAL A 8 13.76 29.48 -30.97
N TRP A 9 13.52 28.18 -31.11
CA TRP A 9 13.23 27.32 -29.99
C TRP A 9 14.46 27.32 -29.07
N GLN A 10 14.33 27.94 -27.90
CA GLN A 10 15.31 27.78 -26.85
C GLN A 10 15.26 26.31 -26.40
N GLU A 11 16.36 25.58 -26.58
CA GLU A 11 16.54 24.28 -25.98
C GLU A 11 16.25 24.38 -24.47
N PRO A 12 15.49 23.44 -23.88
CA PRO A 12 15.26 23.43 -22.43
C PRO A 12 16.62 23.40 -21.75
N SER A 13 16.85 24.35 -20.86
CA SER A 13 18.07 24.42 -20.06
C SER A 13 18.34 23.07 -19.40
N ALA A 14 19.56 22.55 -19.52
CA ALA A 14 20.02 21.25 -19.02
C ALA A 14 20.04 21.10 -17.48
N THR A 15 19.19 21.85 -16.77
CA THR A 15 19.03 21.85 -15.30
C THR A 15 17.69 21.24 -14.86
N GLY A 16 17.14 20.33 -15.63
CA GLY A 16 16.05 19.46 -15.13
C GLY A 16 16.53 18.65 -13.91
N PRO A 17 15.64 18.33 -12.96
CA PRO A 17 16.03 17.54 -11.79
C PRO A 17 16.73 16.27 -12.25
N ARG A 18 17.97 16.06 -11.78
CA ARG A 18 18.79 14.90 -12.14
C ARG A 18 18.01 13.64 -11.89
N GLN A 19 17.85 12.79 -12.90
CA GLN A 19 17.23 11.50 -12.74
C GLN A 19 17.99 10.70 -11.68
N PRO A 20 17.30 10.06 -10.73
CA PRO A 20 17.95 9.30 -9.68
C PRO A 20 18.78 8.18 -10.29
N THR A 21 19.98 7.95 -9.77
CA THR A 21 20.82 6.85 -10.22
C THR A 21 20.16 5.50 -9.91
N ARG A 22 20.48 4.46 -10.67
CA ARG A 22 19.99 3.10 -10.40
C ARG A 22 20.24 2.67 -8.96
N VAL A 23 21.42 2.98 -8.44
CA VAL A 23 21.80 2.70 -7.04
C VAL A 23 20.86 3.41 -6.07
N ALA A 24 20.54 4.68 -6.30
CA ALA A 24 19.62 5.44 -5.44
C ALA A 24 18.21 4.82 -5.43
N ILE A 25 17.72 4.29 -6.55
CA ILE A 25 16.42 3.60 -6.62
C ILE A 25 16.45 2.30 -5.85
N TYR A 26 17.52 1.48 -5.95
CA TYR A 26 17.61 0.25 -5.16
C TYR A 26 17.74 0.54 -3.66
N VAL A 27 18.50 1.55 -3.27
CA VAL A 27 18.57 1.99 -1.86
C VAL A 27 17.21 2.44 -1.37
N LEU A 28 16.48 3.24 -2.15
CA LEU A 28 15.13 3.69 -1.81
C LEU A 28 14.18 2.50 -1.63
N LEU A 29 14.26 1.49 -2.50
CA LEU A 29 13.44 0.29 -2.44
C LEU A 29 13.73 -0.51 -1.15
N VAL A 30 14.99 -0.69 -0.78
CA VAL A 30 15.38 -1.35 0.47
C VAL A 30 14.87 -0.56 1.67
N VAL A 31 15.07 0.76 1.69
CA VAL A 31 14.61 1.64 2.77
C VAL A 31 13.08 1.55 2.95
N VAL A 32 12.32 1.60 1.85
CA VAL A 32 10.85 1.47 1.91
C VAL A 32 10.44 0.09 2.42
N THR A 33 11.11 -0.97 1.97
CA THR A 33 10.84 -2.34 2.44
C THR A 33 11.05 -2.46 3.96
N LEU A 34 12.14 -1.89 4.46
CA LEU A 34 12.43 -1.87 5.90
C LEU A 34 11.40 -1.03 6.67
N ILE A 35 11.07 0.17 6.19
CA ILE A 35 10.05 1.02 6.82
C ILE A 35 8.70 0.30 6.86
N LEU A 36 8.26 -0.32 5.77
CA LEU A 36 6.97 -1.02 5.72
C LEU A 36 6.95 -2.29 6.57
N GLY A 37 8.07 -3.01 6.67
CA GLY A 37 8.19 -4.19 7.52
C GLY A 37 8.20 -3.82 9.01
N LEU A 38 9.07 -2.89 9.43
CA LEU A 38 9.13 -2.38 10.79
C LEU A 38 7.81 -1.70 11.24
N ASN A 39 6.99 -1.27 10.29
CA ASN A 39 5.70 -0.67 10.59
C ASN A 39 4.77 -1.57 11.39
N TRP A 40 4.87 -2.89 11.27
CA TRP A 40 3.97 -3.84 11.93
C TRP A 40 4.11 -3.86 13.45
N PRO A 41 5.31 -4.10 14.03
CA PRO A 41 5.49 -3.99 15.48
C PRO A 41 5.25 -2.57 15.99
N VAL A 42 5.59 -1.53 15.21
CA VAL A 42 5.30 -0.13 15.59
C VAL A 42 3.80 0.13 15.63
N MET A 43 3.00 -0.40 14.70
CA MET A 43 1.53 -0.33 14.76
C MET A 43 0.99 -1.02 16.01
N ALA A 44 1.49 -2.22 16.33
CA ALA A 44 1.04 -2.98 17.48
C ALA A 44 1.26 -2.22 18.79
N THR A 45 2.38 -1.50 18.96
CA THR A 45 2.59 -0.65 20.14
C THR A 45 1.65 0.55 20.18
N GLY A 46 1.20 1.04 19.03
CA GLY A 46 0.28 2.19 18.94
C GLY A 46 -1.16 1.85 19.32
N VAL A 47 -1.68 0.70 18.86
CA VAL A 47 -3.07 0.30 19.12
C VAL A 47 -3.35 -0.05 20.59
N VAL A 48 -2.31 -0.26 21.39
CA VAL A 48 -2.44 -0.41 22.86
C VAL A 48 -2.83 0.89 23.54
N SER A 49 -2.40 2.04 22.99
CA SER A 49 -2.57 3.37 23.60
C SER A 49 -3.59 4.25 22.89
N ILE A 50 -3.88 3.96 21.64
CA ILE A 50 -4.82 4.71 20.79
C ILE A 50 -5.79 3.72 20.18
N SER A 51 -7.09 4.00 20.31
CA SER A 51 -8.11 3.15 19.69
C SER A 51 -7.93 3.03 18.18
N PRO A 52 -8.35 1.91 17.58
CA PRO A 52 -8.11 1.58 16.17
C PRO A 52 -8.50 2.68 15.18
N VAL A 53 -9.66 3.28 15.37
CA VAL A 53 -10.14 4.30 14.43
C VAL A 53 -9.33 5.58 14.54
N TRP A 54 -9.03 6.03 15.77
CA TRP A 54 -8.16 7.20 15.98
C TRP A 54 -6.73 6.97 15.51
N MET A 55 -6.20 5.75 15.63
CA MET A 55 -4.91 5.41 15.03
C MET A 55 -4.92 5.61 13.51
N GLY A 56 -6.01 5.23 12.84
CA GLY A 56 -6.22 5.51 11.42
C GLY A 56 -6.25 7.01 11.11
N VAL A 57 -6.96 7.81 11.93
CA VAL A 57 -7.02 9.28 11.79
C VAL A 57 -5.61 9.88 11.88
N PHE A 58 -4.85 9.55 12.93
CA PHE A 58 -3.50 10.11 13.12
C PHE A 58 -2.53 9.68 12.01
N ARG A 59 -2.63 8.44 11.55
CA ARG A 59 -1.84 7.94 10.44
C ARG A 59 -2.09 8.74 9.15
N VAL A 60 -3.36 8.98 8.82
CA VAL A 60 -3.73 9.76 7.62
C VAL A 60 -3.34 11.23 7.79
N THR A 61 -3.51 11.80 8.98
CA THR A 61 -3.09 13.17 9.29
C THR A 61 -1.58 13.36 9.08
N GLY A 62 -0.76 12.45 9.61
CA GLY A 62 0.69 12.50 9.41
C GLY A 62 1.08 12.37 7.94
N ALA A 63 0.36 11.55 7.16
CA ALA A 63 0.57 11.43 5.72
C ALA A 63 0.21 12.73 4.98
N LEU A 64 -0.91 13.39 5.35
CA LEU A 64 -1.32 14.67 4.76
C LEU A 64 -0.30 15.77 5.03
N ILE A 65 0.29 15.83 6.25
CA ILE A 65 1.33 16.79 6.62
C ILE A 65 2.55 16.69 5.68
N VAL A 66 2.83 15.51 5.14
CA VAL A 66 3.94 15.29 4.18
C VAL A 66 3.50 15.51 2.74
N ILE A 67 2.41 14.87 2.35
CA ILE A 67 1.99 14.80 0.93
C ILE A 67 1.45 16.14 0.44
N VAL A 68 0.67 16.87 1.26
CA VAL A 68 0.09 18.14 0.83
C VAL A 68 1.17 19.18 0.50
N PRO A 69 2.18 19.43 1.37
CA PRO A 69 3.30 20.31 0.99
C PRO A 69 4.03 19.84 -0.27
N ILE A 70 4.34 18.54 -0.38
CA ILE A 70 5.02 18.01 -1.57
C ILE A 70 4.21 18.31 -2.84
N THR A 71 2.91 18.12 -2.83
CA THR A 71 2.04 18.37 -3.99
C THR A 71 1.88 19.85 -4.30
N ILE A 72 1.84 20.72 -3.29
CA ILE A 72 1.82 22.18 -3.46
C ILE A 72 3.13 22.66 -4.10
N PHE A 73 4.27 22.35 -3.49
CA PHE A 73 5.58 22.84 -3.94
C PHE A 73 6.00 22.25 -5.30
N SER A 74 5.49 21.06 -5.66
CA SER A 74 5.71 20.47 -6.98
C SER A 74 4.70 20.91 -8.04
N GLY A 75 3.74 21.79 -7.71
CA GLY A 75 2.68 22.23 -8.62
C GLY A 75 1.67 21.13 -8.99
N ASN A 76 1.63 20.04 -8.21
CA ASN A 76 0.77 18.88 -8.48
C ASN A 76 -0.54 18.89 -7.66
N LEU A 77 -0.83 19.92 -6.87
CA LEU A 77 -2.12 20.03 -6.20
C LEU A 77 -3.16 20.59 -7.17
N VAL A 78 -3.81 19.70 -7.90
CA VAL A 78 -4.80 20.02 -8.94
C VAL A 78 -6.18 19.53 -8.48
N MET A 79 -7.23 20.30 -8.76
CA MET A 79 -8.61 19.86 -8.47
C MET A 79 -8.98 18.64 -9.31
N PRO A 80 -9.62 17.63 -8.70
CA PRO A 80 -10.07 16.44 -9.42
C PRO A 80 -11.11 16.80 -10.50
N ARG A 81 -10.97 16.17 -11.65
CA ARG A 81 -12.00 16.27 -12.70
C ARG A 81 -13.16 15.32 -12.35
N ARG A 82 -14.35 15.65 -12.84
CA ARG A 82 -15.57 14.84 -12.60
C ARG A 82 -15.41 13.34 -12.88
N PRO A 83 -14.71 12.90 -13.96
CA PRO A 83 -14.52 11.47 -14.22
C PRO A 83 -13.70 10.74 -13.14
N ASP A 84 -12.79 11.43 -12.44
CA ASP A 84 -11.95 10.83 -11.42
C ASP A 84 -12.60 10.81 -10.02
N LEU A 85 -13.68 11.57 -9.80
CA LEU A 85 -14.34 11.65 -8.50
C LEU A 85 -14.82 10.29 -7.98
N PRO A 86 -15.48 9.41 -8.76
CA PRO A 86 -15.95 8.12 -8.27
C PRO A 86 -14.81 7.22 -7.77
N ILE A 87 -13.68 7.17 -8.51
CA ILE A 87 -12.53 6.37 -8.10
C ILE A 87 -11.84 6.96 -6.88
N LEU A 88 -11.70 8.28 -6.76
CA LEU A 88 -11.13 8.93 -5.59
C LEU A 88 -11.95 8.65 -4.32
N VAL A 89 -13.28 8.74 -4.43
CA VAL A 89 -14.20 8.38 -3.34
C VAL A 89 -14.06 6.89 -3.00
N SER A 90 -14.06 6.01 -3.99
CA SER A 90 -13.87 4.57 -3.78
C SER A 90 -12.56 4.27 -3.05
N LEU A 91 -11.46 4.91 -3.41
CA LEU A 91 -10.17 4.71 -2.76
C LEU A 91 -10.13 5.30 -1.33
N ALA A 92 -10.76 6.46 -1.12
CA ALA A 92 -10.90 7.02 0.22
C ALA A 92 -11.72 6.09 1.14
N VAL A 93 -12.85 5.56 0.63
CA VAL A 93 -13.75 4.68 1.39
C VAL A 93 -13.13 3.31 1.62
N PHE A 94 -12.80 2.60 0.55
CA PHE A 94 -12.42 1.18 0.65
C PHE A 94 -10.94 0.99 0.94
N ARG A 95 -10.04 1.66 0.18
CA ARG A 95 -8.60 1.43 0.31
C ARG A 95 -8.01 2.02 1.59
N LEU A 96 -8.47 3.18 2.01
CA LEU A 96 -7.92 3.88 3.17
C LEU A 96 -8.82 3.71 4.40
N THR A 97 -10.09 4.10 4.32
CA THR A 97 -10.97 4.04 5.51
C THR A 97 -11.24 2.60 5.92
N LEU A 98 -11.85 1.79 5.06
CA LEU A 98 -12.24 0.42 5.40
C LEU A 98 -11.03 -0.46 5.69
N VAL A 99 -9.99 -0.42 4.86
CA VAL A 99 -8.77 -1.21 5.09
C VAL A 99 -8.12 -0.83 6.42
N PHE A 100 -8.04 0.45 6.79
CA PHE A 100 -7.45 0.85 8.08
C PHE A 100 -8.31 0.42 9.27
N LEU A 101 -9.64 0.54 9.18
CA LEU A 101 -10.55 0.04 10.22
C LEU A 101 -10.35 -1.46 10.45
N LEU A 102 -10.38 -2.25 9.39
CA LEU A 102 -10.21 -3.70 9.46
C LEU A 102 -8.82 -4.10 9.95
N LEU A 103 -7.78 -3.42 9.46
CA LEU A 103 -6.38 -3.68 9.79
C LEU A 103 -6.07 -3.38 11.26
N PHE A 104 -6.43 -2.20 11.76
CA PHE A 104 -6.14 -1.83 13.13
C PHE A 104 -6.97 -2.64 14.12
N SER A 105 -8.27 -2.89 13.83
CA SER A 105 -9.10 -3.76 14.66
C SER A 105 -8.61 -5.21 14.65
N GLY A 106 -8.11 -5.72 13.53
CA GLY A 106 -7.51 -7.05 13.45
C GLY A 106 -6.18 -7.16 14.19
N LEU A 107 -5.37 -6.09 14.16
CA LEU A 107 -4.07 -6.03 14.82
C LEU A 107 -4.16 -6.00 16.36
N GLU A 108 -5.28 -5.57 16.93
CA GLU A 108 -5.53 -5.71 18.37
C GLU A 108 -5.67 -7.17 18.80
N LEU A 109 -6.09 -8.05 17.89
CA LEU A 109 -6.47 -9.44 18.18
C LEU A 109 -5.45 -10.46 17.65
N VAL A 110 -4.55 -10.07 16.76
CA VAL A 110 -3.59 -10.97 16.08
C VAL A 110 -2.18 -10.37 16.16
N PRO A 111 -1.17 -11.17 16.50
CA PRO A 111 0.22 -10.72 16.57
C PRO A 111 0.69 -10.04 15.27
N PRO A 112 1.55 -9.00 15.35
CA PRO A 112 1.87 -8.13 14.21
C PRO A 112 2.61 -8.82 13.05
N GLY A 113 3.47 -9.79 13.32
CA GLY A 113 4.15 -10.56 12.27
C GLY A 113 3.17 -11.41 11.48
N ARG A 114 2.26 -12.13 12.19
CA ARG A 114 1.18 -12.90 11.56
C ARG A 114 0.23 -11.98 10.80
N SER A 115 -0.15 -10.84 11.36
CA SER A 115 -0.97 -9.82 10.70
C SER A 115 -0.32 -9.32 9.41
N SER A 116 1.00 -9.08 9.42
CA SER A 116 1.78 -8.73 8.24
C SER A 116 1.62 -9.78 7.14
N ALA A 117 1.88 -11.04 7.46
CA ALA A 117 1.80 -12.12 6.48
C ALA A 117 0.39 -12.23 5.85
N ILE A 118 -0.68 -12.12 6.67
CA ILE A 118 -2.06 -12.17 6.19
C ILE A 118 -2.39 -11.01 5.25
N VAL A 119 -2.07 -9.79 5.63
CA VAL A 119 -2.42 -8.61 4.82
C VAL A 119 -1.67 -8.59 3.49
N TRP A 120 -0.44 -9.08 3.46
CA TRP A 120 0.33 -9.18 2.21
C TRP A 120 -0.19 -10.25 1.25
N THR A 121 -1.11 -11.13 1.69
CA THR A 121 -1.85 -12.03 0.77
C THR A 121 -2.75 -11.29 -0.21
N ALA A 122 -2.96 -9.97 -0.06
CA ALA A 122 -3.70 -9.14 -1.01
C ALA A 122 -3.25 -9.36 -2.46
N SER A 123 -1.94 -9.59 -2.68
CA SER A 123 -1.40 -9.89 -4.01
C SER A 123 -1.97 -11.19 -4.63
N LEU A 124 -2.30 -12.18 -3.80
CA LEU A 124 -2.93 -13.43 -4.25
C LEU A 124 -4.39 -13.20 -4.66
N TRP A 125 -5.13 -12.44 -3.86
CA TRP A 125 -6.53 -12.12 -4.10
C TRP A 125 -6.74 -11.25 -5.33
N THR A 126 -5.74 -10.46 -5.71
CA THR A 126 -5.78 -9.66 -6.94
C THR A 126 -6.00 -10.52 -8.18
N VAL A 127 -5.47 -11.75 -8.22
CA VAL A 127 -5.55 -12.65 -9.37
C VAL A 127 -6.99 -13.06 -9.70
N PRO A 128 -7.76 -13.69 -8.79
CA PRO A 128 -9.15 -14.07 -9.08
C PRO A 128 -10.05 -12.87 -9.27
N ILE A 129 -9.82 -11.77 -8.53
CA ILE A 129 -10.63 -10.55 -8.67
C ILE A 129 -10.40 -9.93 -10.05
N ALA A 130 -9.16 -9.84 -10.55
CA ALA A 130 -8.86 -9.34 -11.89
C ALA A 130 -9.43 -10.24 -12.99
N ALA A 131 -9.41 -11.57 -12.81
CA ALA A 131 -10.01 -12.49 -13.76
C ALA A 131 -11.52 -12.25 -13.92
N VAL A 132 -12.23 -12.03 -12.79
CA VAL A 132 -13.68 -11.80 -12.80
C VAL A 132 -14.04 -10.41 -13.34
N PHE A 133 -13.38 -9.35 -12.85
CA PHE A 133 -13.79 -7.96 -13.13
C PHE A 133 -13.14 -7.36 -14.37
N LEU A 134 -11.94 -7.79 -14.73
CA LEU A 134 -11.22 -7.30 -15.92
C LEU A 134 -11.22 -8.31 -17.08
N GLY A 135 -11.80 -9.51 -16.90
CA GLY A 135 -11.81 -10.56 -17.92
C GLY A 135 -10.44 -11.12 -18.23
N GLU A 136 -9.48 -11.04 -17.31
CA GLU A 136 -8.13 -11.54 -17.51
C GLU A 136 -8.11 -13.08 -17.55
N HIS A 137 -7.48 -13.66 -18.58
CA HIS A 137 -7.35 -15.11 -18.69
C HIS A 137 -6.35 -15.62 -17.64
N MET A 138 -6.76 -16.62 -16.86
CA MET A 138 -5.90 -17.26 -15.88
C MET A 138 -5.06 -18.36 -16.53
N ALA A 139 -3.79 -18.06 -16.81
CA ALA A 139 -2.83 -19.08 -17.22
C ALA A 139 -2.63 -20.14 -16.12
N THR A 140 -2.29 -21.39 -16.50
CA THR A 140 -2.08 -22.49 -15.54
C THR A 140 -1.09 -22.15 -14.43
N ARG A 141 -0.05 -21.37 -14.72
CA ARG A 141 0.92 -20.92 -13.72
C ARG A 141 0.28 -20.03 -12.64
N ARG A 142 -0.70 -19.19 -12.99
CA ARG A 142 -1.42 -18.36 -12.02
C ARG A 142 -2.25 -19.21 -11.05
N TRP A 143 -2.83 -20.32 -11.52
CA TRP A 143 -3.51 -21.29 -10.67
C TRP A 143 -2.55 -21.95 -9.67
N VAL A 144 -1.36 -22.36 -10.12
CA VAL A 144 -0.32 -22.91 -9.24
C VAL A 144 0.07 -21.89 -8.16
N GLY A 145 0.36 -20.65 -8.53
CA GLY A 145 0.71 -19.59 -7.58
C GLY A 145 -0.42 -19.30 -6.58
N LEU A 146 -1.65 -19.26 -7.05
CA LEU A 146 -2.83 -19.05 -6.19
C LEU A 146 -3.01 -20.21 -5.21
N THR A 147 -2.88 -21.46 -5.67
CA THR A 147 -3.01 -22.65 -4.80
C THR A 147 -1.92 -22.66 -3.72
N LEU A 148 -0.66 -22.43 -4.09
CA LEU A 148 0.44 -22.34 -3.14
C LEU A 148 0.18 -21.25 -2.08
N GLY A 149 -0.26 -20.08 -2.53
CA GLY A 149 -0.58 -18.99 -1.63
C GLY A 149 -1.74 -19.30 -0.68
N ILE A 150 -2.82 -19.91 -1.17
CA ILE A 150 -3.97 -20.31 -0.34
C ILE A 150 -3.56 -21.37 0.68
N VAL A 151 -2.77 -22.38 0.29
CA VAL A 151 -2.24 -23.37 1.23
C VAL A 151 -1.38 -22.69 2.30
N GLY A 152 -0.53 -21.74 1.91
CA GLY A 152 0.24 -20.93 2.86
C GLY A 152 -0.64 -20.14 3.83
N VAL A 153 -1.72 -19.56 3.36
CA VAL A 153 -2.73 -18.87 4.21
C VAL A 153 -3.36 -19.84 5.21
N VAL A 154 -3.81 -21.01 4.77
CA VAL A 154 -4.41 -22.03 5.65
C VAL A 154 -3.42 -22.47 6.73
N ILE A 155 -2.17 -22.70 6.37
CA ILE A 155 -1.10 -23.06 7.34
C ILE A 155 -0.86 -21.91 8.33
N LEU A 156 -0.84 -20.68 7.86
CA LEU A 156 -0.64 -19.49 8.70
C LEU A 156 -1.78 -19.26 9.71
N PHE A 157 -3.00 -19.56 9.30
CA PHE A 157 -4.19 -19.46 10.16
C PHE A 157 -4.19 -20.51 11.27
N GLU A 158 -3.52 -21.64 11.05
CA GLU A 158 -3.51 -22.77 11.99
C GLU A 158 -4.91 -23.16 12.50
N PRO A 159 -5.89 -23.45 11.64
CA PRO A 159 -7.25 -23.70 12.07
C PRO A 159 -7.38 -24.91 13.03
N TRP A 160 -6.41 -25.82 12.98
CA TRP A 160 -6.33 -26.98 13.87
C TRP A 160 -5.79 -26.65 15.28
N ALA A 161 -5.06 -25.55 15.44
CA ALA A 161 -4.49 -25.08 16.70
C ALA A 161 -5.18 -23.81 17.22
N MET A 162 -6.16 -23.29 16.48
CA MET A 162 -6.89 -22.08 16.86
C MET A 162 -7.75 -22.35 18.09
N ALA A 163 -7.68 -21.46 19.07
CA ALA A 163 -8.57 -21.46 20.21
C ALA A 163 -9.96 -21.01 19.74
N TRP A 164 -10.74 -21.94 19.19
CA TRP A 164 -12.10 -21.65 18.68
C TRP A 164 -13.06 -21.18 19.79
N ASP A 165 -12.69 -21.44 21.05
CA ASP A 165 -13.40 -20.95 22.23
C ASP A 165 -13.15 -19.44 22.47
N ASP A 166 -12.13 -18.85 21.85
CA ASP A 166 -11.88 -17.41 21.85
C ASP A 166 -12.34 -16.79 20.51
N PRO A 167 -13.54 -16.18 20.47
CA PRO A 167 -14.07 -15.58 19.26
C PRO A 167 -13.22 -14.39 18.77
N GLY A 168 -12.39 -13.79 19.63
CA GLY A 168 -11.51 -12.68 19.28
C GLY A 168 -10.43 -13.10 18.29
N VAL A 169 -9.82 -14.26 18.47
CA VAL A 169 -8.76 -14.78 17.59
C VAL A 169 -9.28 -15.01 16.18
N ALA A 170 -10.42 -15.70 16.04
CA ALA A 170 -11.04 -15.94 14.73
C ALA A 170 -11.48 -14.63 14.06
N LEU A 171 -12.07 -13.70 14.84
CA LEU A 171 -12.48 -12.38 14.35
C LEU A 171 -11.28 -11.58 13.83
N GLY A 172 -10.17 -11.53 14.58
CA GLY A 172 -8.96 -10.80 14.18
C GLY A 172 -8.43 -11.29 12.84
N HIS A 173 -8.32 -12.60 12.64
CA HIS A 173 -7.90 -13.19 11.37
C HIS A 173 -8.87 -12.86 10.23
N LEU A 174 -10.18 -12.91 10.48
CA LEU A 174 -11.20 -12.54 9.50
C LEU A 174 -11.08 -11.05 9.10
N LEU A 175 -10.90 -10.15 10.05
CA LEU A 175 -10.73 -8.72 9.79
C LEU A 175 -9.49 -8.44 8.92
N LEU A 176 -8.36 -9.07 9.22
CA LEU A 176 -7.13 -8.93 8.43
C LEU A 176 -7.29 -9.52 7.02
N MET A 177 -7.99 -10.64 6.89
CA MET A 177 -8.28 -11.24 5.58
C MET A 177 -9.20 -10.34 4.76
N LEU A 178 -10.24 -9.77 5.35
CA LEU A 178 -11.12 -8.80 4.68
C LEU A 178 -10.34 -7.54 4.28
N ALA A 179 -9.39 -7.08 5.10
CA ALA A 179 -8.50 -5.99 4.73
C ALA A 179 -7.65 -6.33 3.48
N ALA A 180 -7.10 -7.56 3.42
CA ALA A 180 -6.33 -8.03 2.27
C ALA A 180 -7.18 -8.10 0.99
N ILE A 181 -8.37 -8.67 1.07
CA ILE A 181 -9.31 -8.78 -0.05
C ILE A 181 -9.77 -7.39 -0.53
N THR A 182 -10.12 -6.50 0.40
CA THR A 182 -10.52 -5.13 0.07
C THR A 182 -9.38 -4.37 -0.62
N ASN A 183 -8.15 -4.52 -0.13
CA ASN A 183 -6.97 -3.93 -0.76
C ASN A 183 -6.74 -4.48 -2.17
N ALA A 184 -6.91 -5.79 -2.37
CA ALA A 184 -6.84 -6.43 -3.68
C ALA A 184 -7.92 -5.91 -4.65
N ALA A 185 -9.17 -5.83 -4.19
CA ALA A 185 -10.29 -5.33 -4.99
C ALA A 185 -10.05 -3.87 -5.43
N THR A 186 -9.56 -3.02 -4.53
CA THR A 186 -9.22 -1.64 -4.88
C THR A 186 -8.03 -1.55 -5.82
N ALA A 187 -7.05 -2.44 -5.73
CA ALA A 187 -5.94 -2.50 -6.69
C ALA A 187 -6.43 -2.86 -8.12
N VAL A 188 -7.37 -3.79 -8.23
CA VAL A 188 -8.03 -4.14 -9.50
C VAL A 188 -8.86 -2.96 -10.03
N HIS A 189 -9.61 -2.27 -9.17
CA HIS A 189 -10.37 -1.09 -9.54
C HIS A 189 -9.46 0.04 -10.08
N ILE A 190 -8.31 0.29 -9.44
CA ILE A 190 -7.30 1.24 -9.92
C ILE A 190 -6.81 0.88 -11.33
N ARG A 191 -6.57 -0.40 -11.61
CA ARG A 191 -6.12 -0.89 -12.93
C ARG A 191 -7.18 -0.75 -14.01
N GLY A 192 -8.45 -0.93 -13.66
CA GLY A 192 -9.58 -0.80 -14.59
C GLY A 192 -10.00 0.63 -14.87
N HIS A 193 -9.52 1.62 -14.11
CA HIS A 193 -9.92 3.02 -14.27
C HIS A 193 -9.02 3.76 -15.26
N ARG A 194 -9.64 4.59 -16.11
CA ARG A 194 -8.93 5.53 -17.02
C ARG A 194 -8.69 6.84 -16.29
N TRP A 195 -7.46 7.04 -15.82
CA TRP A 195 -7.08 8.21 -15.03
C TRP A 195 -6.88 9.45 -15.88
N SER A 196 -7.49 10.58 -15.48
CA SER A 196 -7.15 11.91 -15.99
C SER A 196 -6.14 12.65 -15.09
N MET A 197 -5.78 12.06 -13.95
CA MET A 197 -4.84 12.58 -12.95
C MET A 197 -3.62 11.66 -12.79
N SER A 198 -2.48 12.27 -12.46
CA SER A 198 -1.33 11.47 -12.04
C SER A 198 -1.54 10.90 -10.61
N PRO A 199 -0.87 9.79 -10.24
CA PRO A 199 -0.97 9.25 -8.88
C PRO A 199 -0.65 10.29 -7.79
N LEU A 200 0.36 11.15 -8.01
CA LEU A 200 0.73 12.19 -7.05
C LEU A 200 -0.37 13.24 -6.86
N GLN A 201 -1.10 13.58 -7.93
CA GLN A 201 -2.24 14.50 -7.87
C GLN A 201 -3.44 13.89 -7.14
N ALA A 202 -3.63 12.59 -7.24
CA ALA A 202 -4.78 11.87 -6.66
C ALA A 202 -4.65 11.62 -5.15
N ILE A 203 -3.43 11.41 -4.63
CA ILE A 203 -3.19 11.03 -3.23
C ILE A 203 -3.73 12.03 -2.20
N PRO A 204 -3.54 13.36 -2.31
CA PRO A 204 -4.07 14.31 -1.32
C PRO A 204 -5.59 14.20 -1.15
N TRP A 205 -6.31 13.98 -2.24
CA TRP A 205 -7.77 13.87 -2.25
C TRP A 205 -8.26 12.58 -1.61
N GLN A 206 -7.57 11.46 -1.88
CA GLN A 206 -7.87 10.18 -1.25
C GLN A 206 -7.61 10.24 0.26
N LEU A 207 -6.47 10.78 0.67
CA LEU A 207 -6.12 10.96 2.08
C LEU A 207 -7.08 11.94 2.78
N GLY A 208 -7.43 13.07 2.14
CA GLY A 208 -8.38 14.03 2.66
C GLY A 208 -9.77 13.44 2.88
N GLY A 209 -10.27 12.67 1.89
CA GLY A 209 -11.53 11.93 2.01
C GLY A 209 -11.49 10.89 3.14
N ALA A 210 -10.41 10.12 3.24
CA ALA A 210 -10.23 9.14 4.30
C ALA A 210 -10.12 9.81 5.69
N PHE A 211 -9.41 10.92 5.80
CA PHE A 211 -9.32 11.71 7.03
C PHE A 211 -10.69 12.13 7.54
N LEU A 212 -11.52 12.71 6.66
CA LEU A 212 -12.88 13.14 7.02
C LEU A 212 -13.73 11.94 7.48
N MET A 213 -13.71 10.84 6.72
CA MET A 213 -14.51 9.66 7.04
C MET A 213 -14.06 9.00 8.34
N LEU A 214 -12.75 8.76 8.51
CA LEU A 214 -12.21 8.17 9.73
C LEU A 214 -12.51 9.05 10.94
N THR A 215 -12.39 10.38 10.82
CA THR A 215 -12.68 11.31 11.90
C THR A 215 -14.16 11.25 12.30
N VAL A 216 -15.08 11.23 11.33
CA VAL A 216 -16.52 11.10 11.61
C VAL A 216 -16.82 9.77 12.29
N ILE A 217 -16.25 8.66 11.81
CA ILE A 217 -16.44 7.32 12.40
C ILE A 217 -15.84 7.28 13.81
N ALA A 218 -14.64 7.83 14.02
CA ALA A 218 -13.98 7.89 15.31
C ALA A 218 -14.81 8.65 16.34
N LEU A 219 -15.27 9.86 16.00
CA LEU A 219 -16.14 10.65 16.86
C LEU A 219 -17.47 9.96 17.17
N ALA A 220 -18.06 9.27 16.19
CA ALA A 220 -19.35 8.58 16.35
C ALA A 220 -19.24 7.30 17.19
N ARG A 221 -18.14 6.54 17.10
CA ARG A 221 -17.98 5.24 17.74
C ARG A 221 -17.15 5.27 19.02
N GLU A 222 -16.13 6.09 19.07
CA GLU A 222 -15.12 6.13 20.15
C GLU A 222 -15.15 7.45 20.92
N GLY A 223 -15.86 8.47 20.40
CA GLY A 223 -15.90 9.80 21.01
C GLY A 223 -14.58 10.56 20.87
N ILE A 224 -14.39 11.60 21.70
CA ILE A 224 -13.13 12.35 21.75
C ILE A 224 -12.09 11.51 22.49
N PRO A 225 -10.91 11.25 21.90
CA PRO A 225 -9.93 10.36 22.49
C PRO A 225 -9.27 11.03 23.71
N LEU A 226 -9.25 10.35 24.83
CA LEU A 226 -8.43 10.68 25.98
C LEU A 226 -7.10 9.94 25.81
N ILE A 227 -6.07 10.63 25.33
CA ILE A 227 -4.77 10.03 25.00
C ILE A 227 -3.73 10.62 25.93
N ASP A 228 -3.05 9.76 26.67
CA ASP A 228 -1.87 10.12 27.44
C ASP A 228 -0.67 10.20 26.49
N TRP A 229 -0.40 11.41 26.01
CA TRP A 229 0.69 11.65 25.09
C TRP A 229 2.05 11.47 25.75
N THR A 230 2.75 10.42 25.38
CA THR A 230 4.16 10.20 25.70
C THR A 230 5.03 10.51 24.49
N PRO A 231 6.32 10.86 24.67
CA PRO A 231 7.25 11.02 23.55
C PRO A 231 7.32 9.78 22.66
N GLN A 232 7.23 8.58 23.25
CA GLN A 232 7.22 7.31 22.52
C GLN A 232 5.98 7.20 21.63
N LEU A 233 4.80 7.53 22.15
CA LEU A 233 3.56 7.50 21.36
C LEU A 233 3.58 8.52 20.23
N GLY A 234 4.12 9.71 20.48
CA GLY A 234 4.35 10.72 19.45
C GLY A 234 5.26 10.21 18.31
N LEU A 235 6.32 9.49 18.65
CA LEU A 235 7.20 8.84 17.66
C LEU A 235 6.48 7.75 16.86
N VAL A 236 5.63 6.92 17.50
CA VAL A 236 4.82 5.90 16.84
C VAL A 236 3.89 6.54 15.82
N VAL A 237 3.15 7.58 16.21
CA VAL A 237 2.23 8.31 15.32
C VAL A 237 2.98 8.99 14.17
N ALA A 238 4.12 9.64 14.46
CA ALA A 238 4.96 10.25 13.43
C ALA A 238 5.50 9.20 12.44
N TYR A 239 5.99 8.07 12.95
CA TYR A 239 6.45 6.97 12.10
C TYR A 239 5.35 6.46 11.17
N GLN A 240 4.16 6.21 11.72
CA GLN A 240 3.00 5.71 10.98
C GLN A 240 2.55 6.65 9.87
N GLY A 241 2.38 7.92 10.19
CA GLY A 241 1.88 8.91 9.24
C GLY A 241 2.96 9.40 8.28
N VAL A 242 4.09 9.87 8.81
CA VAL A 242 5.14 10.52 8.02
C VAL A 242 5.95 9.51 7.21
N LEU A 243 6.49 8.47 7.86
CA LEU A 243 7.39 7.53 7.19
C LEU A 243 6.63 6.40 6.49
N ALA A 244 5.81 5.64 7.23
CA ALA A 244 5.17 4.44 6.70
C ALA A 244 3.97 4.73 5.77
N THR A 245 3.51 5.97 5.69
CA THR A 245 2.44 6.36 4.76
C THR A 245 2.90 7.46 3.83
N GLY A 246 3.21 8.66 4.33
CA GLY A 246 3.56 9.81 3.49
C GLY A 246 4.81 9.57 2.65
N PHE A 247 5.94 9.28 3.30
CA PHE A 247 7.19 8.98 2.61
C PHE A 247 7.09 7.72 1.75
N ALA A 248 6.46 6.65 2.28
CA ALA A 248 6.33 5.40 1.53
C ALA A 248 5.51 5.57 0.25
N PHE A 249 4.43 6.37 0.24
CA PHE A 249 3.67 6.67 -0.98
C PHE A 249 4.52 7.42 -2.00
N TRP A 250 5.24 8.48 -1.58
CA TRP A 250 6.13 9.21 -2.46
C TRP A 250 7.23 8.30 -3.04
N ALA A 251 7.84 7.49 -2.19
CA ALA A 251 8.92 6.59 -2.58
C ALA A 251 8.43 5.50 -3.54
N GLN A 252 7.27 4.90 -3.31
CA GLN A 252 6.68 3.90 -4.21
C GLN A 252 6.40 4.50 -5.60
N ILE A 253 5.85 5.72 -5.69
CA ILE A 253 5.67 6.40 -6.98
C ILE A 253 7.02 6.61 -7.67
N THR A 254 8.04 7.06 -6.92
CA THR A 254 9.38 7.30 -7.45
C THR A 254 10.00 6.00 -7.97
N ILE A 255 9.88 4.90 -7.22
CA ILE A 255 10.37 3.58 -7.62
C ILE A 255 9.67 3.11 -8.89
N LEU A 256 8.34 3.15 -8.96
CA LEU A 256 7.55 2.69 -10.10
C LEU A 256 7.78 3.50 -11.38
N ARG A 257 8.22 4.76 -11.25
CA ARG A 257 8.61 5.59 -12.41
C ARG A 257 9.99 5.24 -12.98
N ASN A 258 10.86 4.61 -12.18
CA ASN A 258 12.25 4.40 -12.52
C ASN A 258 12.65 2.91 -12.60
N MET A 259 11.73 1.99 -12.33
CA MET A 259 11.96 0.56 -12.27
C MET A 259 10.73 -0.21 -12.78
N ALA A 260 10.96 -1.37 -13.37
CA ALA A 260 9.86 -2.26 -13.78
C ALA A 260 9.01 -2.65 -12.56
N ALA A 261 7.69 -2.53 -12.68
CA ALA A 261 6.75 -2.78 -11.59
C ALA A 261 6.90 -4.17 -10.97
N VAL A 262 7.23 -5.19 -11.78
CA VAL A 262 7.47 -6.56 -11.30
C VAL A 262 8.68 -6.64 -10.39
N SER A 263 9.80 -6.03 -10.79
CA SER A 263 11.00 -6.03 -9.95
C SER A 263 10.78 -5.30 -8.62
N ALA A 264 10.05 -4.18 -8.65
CA ALA A 264 9.65 -3.47 -7.43
C ALA A 264 8.76 -4.34 -6.54
N ASN A 265 7.73 -4.99 -7.10
CA ASN A 265 6.82 -5.83 -6.35
C ASN A 265 7.50 -7.08 -5.77
N LEU A 266 8.40 -7.74 -6.53
CA LEU A 266 9.17 -8.89 -6.02
C LEU A 266 10.04 -8.50 -4.81
N THR A 267 10.65 -7.32 -4.84
CA THR A 267 11.44 -6.85 -3.70
C THR A 267 10.56 -6.50 -2.50
N LEU A 268 9.38 -5.90 -2.73
CA LEU A 268 8.41 -5.63 -1.67
C LEU A 268 7.83 -6.90 -1.03
N MET A 269 8.00 -8.08 -1.66
CA MET A 269 7.71 -9.37 -1.03
C MET A 269 8.58 -9.64 0.21
N ALA A 270 9.68 -8.93 0.39
CA ALA A 270 10.47 -8.99 1.62
C ALA A 270 9.78 -8.27 2.81
N VAL A 271 8.78 -7.42 2.59
CA VAL A 271 8.09 -6.68 3.67
C VAL A 271 7.50 -7.62 4.73
N PRO A 272 6.73 -8.67 4.41
CA PRO A 272 6.22 -9.59 5.43
C PRO A 272 7.34 -10.34 6.16
N VAL A 273 8.46 -10.65 5.49
CA VAL A 273 9.64 -11.25 6.16
C VAL A 273 10.23 -10.29 7.19
N VAL A 274 10.45 -9.04 6.79
CA VAL A 274 10.92 -7.99 7.71
C VAL A 274 9.90 -7.77 8.83
N GLY A 275 8.58 -7.82 8.52
CA GLY A 275 7.50 -7.70 9.51
C GLY A 275 7.56 -8.80 10.57
N VAL A 276 7.69 -10.07 10.17
CA VAL A 276 7.82 -11.19 11.08
C VAL A 276 9.09 -11.09 11.93
N LEU A 277 10.24 -10.85 11.30
CA LEU A 277 11.52 -10.75 12.00
C LEU A 277 11.54 -9.57 12.98
N SER A 278 11.06 -8.41 12.58
CA SER A 278 10.99 -7.24 13.45
C SER A 278 9.99 -7.41 14.60
N SER A 279 8.87 -8.10 14.37
CA SER A 279 7.91 -8.43 15.43
C SER A 279 8.49 -9.38 16.45
N ALA A 280 9.23 -10.40 16.00
CA ALA A 280 9.94 -11.30 16.90
C ALA A 280 10.97 -10.56 17.77
N LEU A 281 11.72 -9.63 17.16
CA LEU A 281 12.79 -8.89 17.87
C LEU A 281 12.26 -7.79 18.78
N LEU A 282 11.21 -7.07 18.39
CA LEU A 282 10.76 -5.85 19.09
C LEU A 282 9.60 -6.10 20.05
N VAL A 283 8.72 -7.06 19.76
CA VAL A 283 7.55 -7.37 20.61
C VAL A 283 7.56 -8.81 21.13
N GLY A 284 8.63 -9.57 20.84
CA GLY A 284 8.81 -10.94 21.37
C GLY A 284 7.85 -11.97 20.76
N GLU A 285 7.32 -11.73 19.55
CA GLU A 285 6.44 -12.69 18.87
C GLU A 285 7.21 -13.98 18.56
N PRO A 286 6.69 -15.16 18.95
CA PRO A 286 7.37 -16.42 18.70
C PRO A 286 7.37 -16.77 17.22
N ILE A 287 8.53 -17.09 16.65
CA ILE A 287 8.66 -17.59 15.29
C ILE A 287 8.37 -19.08 15.29
N THR A 288 7.14 -19.46 14.91
CA THR A 288 6.74 -20.88 14.81
C THR A 288 7.10 -21.46 13.44
N ALA A 289 7.23 -22.78 13.37
CA ALA A 289 7.47 -23.48 12.09
C ALA A 289 6.33 -23.23 11.09
N THR A 290 5.11 -23.16 11.57
CA THR A 290 3.91 -22.86 10.77
C THR A 290 3.92 -21.43 10.21
N LEU A 291 4.38 -20.45 11.00
CA LEU A 291 4.57 -19.07 10.54
C LEU A 291 5.59 -19.01 9.40
N ILE A 292 6.74 -19.69 9.56
CA ILE A 292 7.78 -19.75 8.50
C ILE A 292 7.24 -20.46 7.26
N LEU A 293 6.63 -21.63 7.42
CA LEU A 293 6.12 -22.40 6.28
C LEU A 293 5.02 -21.67 5.53
N GLY A 294 4.06 -21.08 6.26
CA GLY A 294 3.00 -20.27 5.67
C GLY A 294 3.55 -19.08 4.88
N LEU A 295 4.51 -18.36 5.48
CA LEU A 295 5.16 -17.21 4.85
C LEU A 295 5.92 -17.61 3.58
N VAL A 296 6.70 -18.70 3.60
CA VAL A 296 7.43 -19.21 2.42
C VAL A 296 6.46 -19.58 1.30
N LEU A 297 5.36 -20.27 1.61
CA LEU A 297 4.35 -20.64 0.61
C LEU A 297 3.63 -19.43 0.02
N ILE A 298 3.26 -18.44 0.85
CA ILE A 298 2.63 -17.19 0.38
C ILE A 298 3.57 -16.45 -0.56
N ILE A 299 4.83 -16.24 -0.16
CA ILE A 299 5.82 -15.55 -0.99
C ILE A 299 6.06 -16.30 -2.31
N SER A 300 6.19 -17.63 -2.25
CA SER A 300 6.35 -18.46 -3.43
C SER A 300 5.15 -18.35 -4.37
N GLY A 301 3.93 -18.42 -3.82
CA GLY A 301 2.69 -18.28 -4.60
C GLY A 301 2.57 -16.93 -5.29
N VAL A 302 2.86 -15.85 -4.57
CA VAL A 302 2.85 -14.48 -5.15
C VAL A 302 3.96 -14.32 -6.20
N SER A 303 5.16 -14.85 -5.94
CA SER A 303 6.28 -14.80 -6.89
C SER A 303 5.94 -15.52 -8.20
N VAL A 304 5.34 -16.70 -8.12
CA VAL A 304 4.87 -17.46 -9.30
C VAL A 304 3.84 -16.63 -10.08
N ASN A 305 2.90 -15.97 -9.42
CA ASN A 305 1.90 -15.12 -10.07
C ASN A 305 2.55 -13.92 -10.77
N LEU A 306 3.45 -13.21 -10.11
CA LEU A 306 4.14 -12.05 -10.69
C LEU A 306 5.01 -12.42 -11.90
N LEU A 307 5.71 -13.55 -11.85
CA LEU A 307 6.54 -14.03 -12.95
C LEU A 307 5.72 -14.62 -14.11
N SER A 308 4.44 -14.95 -13.88
CA SER A 308 3.53 -15.48 -14.92
C SER A 308 3.00 -14.39 -15.86
N ASP A 309 3.13 -13.13 -15.50
CA ASP A 309 2.64 -12.00 -16.29
C ASP A 309 3.52 -11.69 -17.52
N GLY A 310 4.44 -12.57 -17.88
CA GLY A 310 5.25 -12.49 -19.12
C GLY A 310 6.09 -11.23 -19.16
N VAL A 311 6.74 -10.90 -18.06
CA VAL A 311 7.54 -9.68 -18.00
C VAL A 311 8.77 -9.86 -18.83
N ASP A 312 8.76 -9.22 -19.97
CA ASP A 312 9.98 -8.75 -20.61
C ASP A 312 10.72 -7.87 -19.58
N VAL A 313 11.72 -8.42 -18.91
CA VAL A 313 12.59 -7.70 -17.95
C VAL A 313 13.43 -6.66 -18.68
N SER A 314 13.37 -6.63 -19.98
CA SER A 314 13.89 -5.62 -20.88
C SER A 314 12.97 -4.40 -20.79
N ALA A 315 13.43 -3.39 -20.07
CA ALA A 315 12.85 -2.06 -19.93
C ALA A 315 12.03 -1.64 -21.17
N ALA A 316 10.72 -1.71 -21.09
CA ALA A 316 9.91 -0.85 -21.94
C ALA A 316 10.16 0.59 -21.44
N PRO A 317 10.70 1.47 -22.25
CA PRO A 317 10.72 2.88 -21.89
C PRO A 317 9.28 3.28 -21.63
N VAL A 318 9.03 3.94 -20.50
CA VAL A 318 7.78 4.67 -20.26
C VAL A 318 7.54 5.50 -21.52
N PRO A 319 6.39 5.37 -22.20
CA PRO A 319 6.13 6.19 -23.38
C PRO A 319 6.27 7.65 -22.96
N ASP A 320 7.28 8.34 -23.48
CA ASP A 320 7.31 9.78 -23.50
C ASP A 320 6.09 10.23 -24.29
N ARG A 321 5.25 10.98 -23.61
CA ARG A 321 4.04 11.59 -24.12
C ARG A 321 2.78 10.71 -24.08
N ILE A 322 1.98 10.95 -23.06
CA ILE A 322 0.55 11.09 -23.26
C ILE A 322 0.43 12.30 -24.20
N GLN A 323 0.29 12.06 -25.50
CA GLN A 323 -0.18 13.06 -26.44
C GLN A 323 -1.60 13.42 -26.00
N PHE A 324 -1.76 14.61 -25.47
CA PHE A 324 -3.07 15.22 -25.35
C PHE A 324 -3.49 15.55 -26.80
N ASP A 325 -4.50 14.87 -27.31
CA ASP A 325 -5.23 15.34 -28.48
C ASP A 325 -5.76 16.74 -28.16
N GLU A 326 -5.24 17.74 -28.85
CA GLU A 326 -5.67 19.15 -28.77
C GLU A 326 -6.95 19.39 -29.61
N ASP A 327 -7.83 18.42 -29.72
CA ASP A 327 -9.12 18.61 -30.37
C ASP A 327 -10.26 18.40 -29.36
N PHE A 328 -10.53 19.48 -28.58
CA PHE A 328 -11.89 19.84 -28.11
C PHE A 328 -11.84 21.22 -27.46
#